data_47b4e708ed7685d1bf4ae3d7abd1caae
#
_entry.id   47b4e708ed7685d1bf4ae3d7abd1caae
#
_cell.length_a   1.000
_cell.length_b   1.000
_cell.length_c   1.000
_cell.angle_alpha   90.00
_cell.angle_beta   90.00
_cell.angle_gamma   90.00
#
_symmetry.space_group_name_H-M   'P 1'
#
loop_
_entity.id
_entity.type
_entity.pdbx_description
1 polymer ?
#
loop_
_entity_poly.entity_id
_entity_poly.type
_entity_poly.pdbx_seq_one_letter_code
_entity_poly.pdbx_strand_id
1 'polypeptide(L)'
;MTFHLSSLFSSGGSSNPQACASFSIRPAPWDGTKILVHQTGYPIDSPPMYSITISSSGKSNVVVSRGWGGGPWDVVGDARLPTFSSKIHLTIHGQPTEMRFSEMSGNSSFPTPSMGKLKWKLDSMSTKKMDLLDESGRKLAKVHSGKASGEKILDILIPHDIFFLEVVLLSAWANKAQNKTALEASGEVIGAVLGA
;
A
#
# COMPACT_ATOMS: atom_id res chain seq x y z
N MET A 1 46.37 20.59 -36.35
CA MET A 1 45.18 19.72 -36.14
C MET A 1 44.73 19.92 -34.70
N THR A 2 43.67 20.68 -34.49
CA THR A 2 43.19 21.09 -33.18
C THR A 2 41.91 20.28 -32.91
N PHE A 3 41.96 19.36 -31.94
CA PHE A 3 40.77 18.59 -31.55
C PHE A 3 39.93 19.39 -30.53
N HIS A 4 38.75 19.80 -30.93
CA HIS A 4 37.71 20.35 -30.04
C HIS A 4 37.05 19.20 -29.31
N LEU A 5 37.27 19.11 -28.00
CA LEU A 5 36.48 18.30 -27.05
C LEU A 5 35.22 19.06 -26.67
N SER A 6 34.11 18.74 -27.33
CA SER A 6 32.80 19.21 -26.93
C SER A 6 32.36 18.44 -25.71
N SER A 7 32.29 19.10 -24.55
CA SER A 7 31.77 18.57 -23.30
C SER A 7 30.25 18.33 -23.42
N LEU A 8 29.86 17.06 -23.47
CA LEU A 8 28.49 16.65 -23.30
C LEU A 8 28.12 16.75 -21.80
N PHE A 9 27.65 17.91 -21.39
CA PHE A 9 26.90 18.02 -20.15
C PHE A 9 25.52 17.38 -20.35
N SER A 10 25.39 16.10 -20.00
CA SER A 10 24.10 15.47 -19.80
C SER A 10 23.41 16.19 -18.66
N SER A 11 22.40 16.98 -18.99
CA SER A 11 21.42 17.50 -18.05
C SER A 11 20.79 16.32 -17.30
N GLY A 12 21.02 16.25 -16.00
CA GLY A 12 20.43 15.26 -15.10
C GLY A 12 18.91 15.40 -15.08
N GLY A 13 18.25 14.78 -16.03
CA GLY A 13 16.81 14.54 -15.96
C GLY A 13 16.55 13.68 -14.73
N SER A 14 15.71 14.14 -13.82
CA SER A 14 15.14 13.36 -12.72
C SER A 14 14.35 12.20 -13.32
N SER A 15 15.03 11.09 -13.63
CA SER A 15 14.39 9.87 -14.09
C SER A 15 13.61 9.30 -12.90
N ASN A 16 12.27 9.45 -12.92
CA ASN A 16 11.43 8.65 -12.05
C ASN A 16 11.83 7.18 -12.21
N PRO A 17 12.17 6.47 -11.13
CA PRO A 17 12.57 5.08 -11.25
C PRO A 17 11.45 4.30 -11.95
N GLN A 18 11.81 3.61 -13.02
CA GLN A 18 10.87 2.77 -13.77
C GLN A 18 10.42 1.63 -12.87
N ALA A 19 9.12 1.38 -12.81
CA ALA A 19 8.58 0.27 -12.03
C ALA A 19 9.04 -1.07 -12.58
N CYS A 20 9.50 -1.97 -11.71
CA CYS A 20 9.80 -3.36 -12.05
C CYS A 20 8.52 -4.19 -12.27
N ALA A 21 7.44 -3.83 -11.53
CA ALA A 21 6.11 -4.39 -11.71
C ALA A 21 5.06 -3.36 -11.30
N SER A 22 3.88 -3.41 -11.93
CA SER A 22 2.74 -2.54 -11.64
C SER A 22 1.47 -3.35 -11.51
N PHE A 23 0.66 -3.03 -10.51
CA PHE A 23 -0.60 -3.69 -10.21
C PHE A 23 -1.74 -2.67 -10.15
N SER A 24 -2.83 -2.99 -10.84
CA SER A 24 -4.08 -2.24 -10.76
C SER A 24 -4.93 -2.81 -9.63
N ILE A 25 -5.40 -1.96 -8.76
CA ILE A 25 -6.09 -2.30 -7.52
C ILE A 25 -7.42 -1.54 -7.53
N ARG A 26 -8.52 -2.30 -7.67
CA ARG A 26 -9.86 -1.76 -7.95
C ARG A 26 -10.90 -2.37 -7.01
N PRO A 27 -11.89 -1.60 -6.55
CA PRO A 27 -13.05 -2.17 -5.84
C PRO A 27 -13.72 -3.23 -6.70
N ALA A 28 -14.16 -4.33 -6.06
CA ALA A 28 -14.96 -5.33 -6.75
C ALA A 28 -16.34 -4.73 -7.09
N PRO A 29 -16.82 -4.86 -8.35
CA PRO A 29 -18.09 -4.26 -8.75
C PRO A 29 -19.32 -4.79 -8.00
N TRP A 30 -19.21 -6.01 -7.46
CA TRP A 30 -20.29 -6.73 -6.78
C TRP A 30 -20.19 -6.78 -5.26
N ASP A 31 -19.06 -6.33 -4.68
CA ASP A 31 -18.80 -6.42 -3.24
C ASP A 31 -17.97 -5.23 -2.78
N GLY A 32 -18.62 -4.24 -2.20
CA GLY A 32 -17.96 -3.02 -1.75
C GLY A 32 -16.92 -3.21 -0.63
N THR A 33 -16.87 -4.39 -0.01
CA THR A 33 -15.87 -4.74 1.01
C THR A 33 -14.61 -5.35 0.41
N LYS A 34 -14.66 -5.76 -0.86
CA LYS A 34 -13.56 -6.40 -1.58
C LYS A 34 -12.88 -5.48 -2.57
N ILE A 35 -11.59 -5.63 -2.64
CA ILE A 35 -10.69 -4.96 -3.58
C ILE A 35 -9.93 -6.03 -4.33
N LEU A 36 -9.90 -5.93 -5.66
CA LEU A 36 -9.24 -6.89 -6.55
C LEU A 36 -7.91 -6.33 -7.02
N VAL A 37 -6.91 -7.19 -7.04
CA VAL A 37 -5.55 -6.86 -7.50
C VAL A 37 -5.25 -7.63 -8.77
N HIS A 38 -4.98 -6.90 -9.85
CA HIS A 38 -4.60 -7.45 -11.15
C HIS A 38 -3.24 -6.89 -11.56
N GLN A 39 -2.52 -7.56 -12.41
CA GLN A 39 -1.41 -6.93 -13.10
C GLN A 39 -1.95 -5.77 -13.95
N THR A 40 -1.24 -4.66 -14.01
CA THR A 40 -1.67 -3.48 -14.77
C THR A 40 -1.89 -3.85 -16.25
N GLY A 41 -2.98 -3.37 -16.82
CA GLY A 41 -3.39 -3.67 -18.20
C GLY A 41 -4.40 -4.81 -18.33
N TYR A 42 -4.62 -5.60 -17.27
CA TYR A 42 -5.66 -6.63 -17.30
C TYR A 42 -7.06 -6.05 -17.00
N PRO A 43 -8.12 -6.53 -17.69
CA PRO A 43 -9.50 -6.17 -17.41
C PRO A 43 -9.91 -6.54 -15.98
N ILE A 44 -10.94 -5.87 -15.45
CA ILE A 44 -11.41 -6.13 -14.07
C ILE A 44 -12.13 -7.48 -13.92
N ASP A 45 -12.68 -7.99 -14.99
CA ASP A 45 -13.35 -9.29 -15.10
C ASP A 45 -12.38 -10.47 -15.29
N SER A 46 -11.09 -10.18 -15.54
CA SER A 46 -10.08 -11.23 -15.54
C SER A 46 -9.88 -11.81 -14.13
N PRO A 47 -9.40 -13.06 -13.99
CA PRO A 47 -9.08 -13.61 -12.67
C PRO A 47 -8.06 -12.74 -11.93
N PRO A 48 -8.39 -12.20 -10.74
CA PRO A 48 -7.46 -11.39 -9.96
C PRO A 48 -6.39 -12.25 -9.31
N MET A 49 -5.19 -11.69 -9.19
CA MET A 49 -4.06 -12.35 -8.49
C MET A 49 -4.27 -12.38 -6.98
N TYR A 50 -4.82 -11.30 -6.43
CA TYR A 50 -5.16 -11.18 -5.02
C TYR A 50 -6.51 -10.51 -4.84
N SER A 51 -7.13 -10.78 -3.68
CA SER A 51 -8.22 -10.00 -3.14
C SER A 51 -7.82 -9.43 -1.77
N ILE A 52 -8.29 -8.22 -1.50
CA ILE A 52 -8.13 -7.56 -0.20
C ILE A 52 -9.54 -7.31 0.32
N THR A 53 -9.85 -7.89 1.48
CA THR A 53 -11.12 -7.66 2.17
C THR A 53 -10.89 -6.68 3.31
N ILE A 54 -11.74 -5.64 3.40
CA ILE A 54 -11.72 -4.67 4.49
C ILE A 54 -13.03 -4.80 5.25
N SER A 55 -12.94 -5.05 6.56
CA SER A 55 -14.08 -5.21 7.45
C SER A 55 -14.02 -4.20 8.59
N SER A 56 -15.15 -3.62 8.94
CA SER A 56 -15.29 -2.77 10.13
C SER A 56 -15.50 -3.59 11.42
N SER A 57 -15.79 -4.89 11.28
CA SER A 57 -16.06 -5.80 12.41
C SER A 57 -15.27 -7.09 12.24
N GLY A 58 -14.94 -7.74 13.38
CA GLY A 58 -14.28 -9.03 13.40
C GLY A 58 -12.87 -9.00 13.98
N LYS A 59 -12.20 -10.17 13.94
CA LYS A 59 -10.85 -10.34 14.49
C LYS A 59 -9.76 -9.70 13.63
N SER A 60 -10.01 -9.58 12.33
CA SER A 60 -9.07 -9.00 11.34
C SER A 60 -9.81 -7.99 10.50
N ASN A 61 -9.26 -6.79 10.42
CA ASN A 61 -9.87 -5.67 9.69
C ASN A 61 -9.46 -5.62 8.21
N VAL A 62 -8.28 -6.14 7.89
CA VAL A 62 -7.78 -6.26 6.52
C VAL A 62 -7.29 -7.68 6.33
N VAL A 63 -7.74 -8.34 5.27
CA VAL A 63 -7.29 -9.69 4.91
C VAL A 63 -6.84 -9.68 3.46
N VAL A 64 -5.64 -10.18 3.19
CA VAL A 64 -5.12 -10.38 1.84
C VAL A 64 -5.16 -11.87 1.52
N SER A 65 -5.79 -12.20 0.39
CA SER A 65 -5.89 -13.58 -0.10
C SER A 65 -5.35 -13.66 -1.52
N ARG A 66 -4.63 -14.74 -1.83
CA ARG A 66 -4.10 -15.05 -3.16
C ARG A 66 -5.09 -15.93 -3.90
N GLY A 67 -5.37 -15.58 -5.16
CA GLY A 67 -6.18 -16.39 -6.07
C GLY A 67 -5.30 -17.26 -6.97
N TRP A 68 -5.76 -18.46 -7.24
CA TRP A 68 -5.11 -19.39 -8.17
C TRP A 68 -6.10 -19.73 -9.28
N GLY A 69 -6.14 -18.94 -10.36
CA GLY A 69 -6.83 -19.31 -11.60
C GLY A 69 -8.28 -19.81 -11.49
N GLY A 70 -9.06 -19.29 -10.51
CA GLY A 70 -10.43 -19.73 -10.25
C GLY A 70 -10.59 -20.80 -9.17
N GLY A 71 -9.49 -21.19 -8.50
CA GLY A 71 -9.50 -22.07 -7.33
C GLY A 71 -9.86 -21.37 -6.02
N PRO A 72 -9.77 -22.06 -4.88
CA PRO A 72 -10.00 -21.46 -3.57
C PRO A 72 -8.98 -20.34 -3.29
N TRP A 73 -9.40 -19.38 -2.47
CA TRP A 73 -8.54 -18.27 -2.04
C TRP A 73 -7.72 -18.66 -0.83
N ASP A 74 -6.39 -18.54 -0.94
CA ASP A 74 -5.48 -18.77 0.18
C ASP A 74 -5.22 -17.46 0.93
N VAL A 75 -5.54 -17.43 2.22
CA VAL A 75 -5.22 -16.26 3.07
C VAL A 75 -3.70 -16.21 3.26
N VAL A 76 -3.07 -15.17 2.75
CA VAL A 76 -1.62 -14.94 2.86
C VAL A 76 -1.25 -14.02 4.01
N GLY A 77 -2.20 -13.20 4.47
CA GLY A 77 -1.98 -12.36 5.63
C GLY A 77 -3.22 -11.59 6.07
N ASP A 78 -3.18 -11.14 7.32
CA ASP A 78 -4.23 -10.31 7.91
C ASP A 78 -3.65 -9.18 8.75
N ALA A 79 -4.46 -8.13 8.95
CA ALA A 79 -4.14 -7.02 9.84
C ALA A 79 -5.29 -6.74 10.80
N ARG A 80 -4.94 -6.50 12.08
CA ARG A 80 -5.85 -6.04 13.11
C ARG A 80 -5.56 -4.58 13.42
N LEU A 81 -6.57 -3.75 13.17
CA LEU A 81 -6.48 -2.31 13.40
C LEU A 81 -7.00 -2.01 14.79
N PRO A 82 -6.22 -1.38 15.65
CA PRO A 82 -6.65 -1.02 16.99
C PRO A 82 -7.55 0.23 16.96
N THR A 83 -8.50 0.29 17.88
CA THR A 83 -9.37 1.46 18.04
C THR A 83 -8.66 2.61 18.77
N PHE A 84 -7.76 2.27 19.73
CA PHE A 84 -7.12 3.26 20.63
C PHE A 84 -5.60 3.10 20.73
N SER A 85 -4.95 2.51 19.76
CA SER A 85 -3.49 2.28 19.77
C SER A 85 -2.87 2.63 18.44
N SER A 86 -1.64 3.11 18.46
CA SER A 86 -0.83 3.33 17.27
C SER A 86 -0.18 2.05 16.71
N LYS A 87 -0.53 0.87 17.27
CA LYS A 87 0.08 -0.41 16.91
C LYS A 87 -0.88 -1.27 16.12
N ILE A 88 -0.60 -1.47 14.85
CA ILE A 88 -1.32 -2.38 13.96
C ILE A 88 -0.63 -3.74 14.01
N HIS A 89 -1.38 -4.79 14.30
CA HIS A 89 -0.85 -6.15 14.31
C HIS A 89 -1.04 -6.77 12.93
N LEU A 90 0.06 -7.14 12.28
CA LEU A 90 0.07 -7.84 10.99
C LEU A 90 0.43 -9.29 11.21
N THR A 91 -0.18 -10.20 10.47
CA THR A 91 0.23 -11.60 10.36
C THR A 91 0.46 -11.90 8.89
N ILE A 92 1.64 -12.34 8.51
CA ILE A 92 1.99 -12.68 7.11
C ILE A 92 2.53 -14.10 7.09
N HIS A 93 1.86 -15.00 6.37
CA HIS A 93 2.18 -16.44 6.38
C HIS A 93 2.32 -17.01 7.79
N GLY A 94 1.42 -16.62 8.71
CA GLY A 94 1.45 -17.04 10.10
C GLY A 94 2.53 -16.36 10.97
N GLN A 95 3.39 -15.51 10.41
CA GLN A 95 4.42 -14.78 11.15
C GLN A 95 3.86 -13.43 11.63
N PRO A 96 3.79 -13.21 12.95
CA PRO A 96 3.30 -11.94 13.48
C PRO A 96 4.38 -10.84 13.37
N THR A 97 3.95 -9.63 13.04
CA THR A 97 4.78 -8.42 13.12
C THR A 97 3.93 -7.23 13.56
N GLU A 98 4.56 -6.21 14.10
CA GLU A 98 3.90 -5.00 14.57
C GLU A 98 4.25 -3.82 13.66
N MET A 99 3.23 -3.15 13.14
CA MET A 99 3.38 -1.91 12.40
C MET A 99 2.96 -0.74 13.29
N ARG A 100 3.84 0.24 13.49
CA ARG A 100 3.57 1.46 14.25
C ARG A 100 3.02 2.53 13.32
N PHE A 101 1.87 3.06 13.66
CA PHE A 101 1.19 4.11 12.94
C PHE A 101 1.32 5.45 13.65
N SER A 102 1.51 6.53 12.92
CA SER A 102 1.54 7.90 13.44
C SER A 102 0.30 8.66 12.97
N GLU A 103 -0.60 8.97 13.89
CA GLU A 103 -1.83 9.70 13.61
C GLU A 103 -1.57 11.09 13.04
N MET A 104 -0.54 11.80 13.53
CA MET A 104 -0.21 13.14 13.08
C MET A 104 0.26 13.20 11.62
N SER A 105 0.95 12.18 11.15
CA SER A 105 1.54 12.17 9.79
C SER A 105 0.89 11.15 8.85
N GLY A 106 0.06 10.25 9.36
CA GLY A 106 -0.48 9.11 8.61
C GLY A 106 0.58 8.11 8.15
N ASN A 107 1.83 8.27 8.60
CA ASN A 107 2.92 7.37 8.27
C ASN A 107 2.88 6.12 9.13
N SER A 108 3.44 5.03 8.62
CA SER A 108 3.62 3.83 9.43
C SER A 108 4.99 3.20 9.20
N SER A 109 5.47 2.42 10.17
CA SER A 109 6.73 1.70 10.04
C SER A 109 6.67 0.33 10.70
N PHE A 110 7.36 -0.65 10.12
CA PHE A 110 7.39 -2.02 10.62
C PHE A 110 8.70 -2.71 10.27
N PRO A 111 9.18 -3.65 11.10
CA PRO A 111 10.35 -4.46 10.80
C PRO A 111 9.99 -5.58 9.81
N THR A 112 10.95 -5.96 8.98
CA THR A 112 10.89 -7.16 8.14
C THR A 112 12.15 -7.99 8.34
N PRO A 113 12.08 -9.34 8.27
CA PRO A 113 13.24 -10.20 8.51
C PRO A 113 14.38 -9.99 7.50
N SER A 114 14.04 -9.71 6.24
CA SER A 114 15.01 -9.67 5.13
C SER A 114 15.46 -8.27 4.72
N MET A 115 14.67 -7.22 5.04
CA MET A 115 14.89 -5.87 4.51
C MET A 115 15.02 -4.79 5.61
N GLY A 116 15.11 -5.20 6.87
CA GLY A 116 15.18 -4.28 7.99
C GLY A 116 13.84 -3.56 8.21
N LYS A 117 13.90 -2.30 8.62
CA LYS A 117 12.73 -1.49 8.93
C LYS A 117 12.20 -0.80 7.66
N LEU A 118 10.95 -1.06 7.33
CA LEU A 118 10.25 -0.40 6.25
C LEU A 118 9.33 0.72 6.79
N LYS A 119 9.11 1.75 5.96
CA LYS A 119 8.27 2.89 6.32
C LYS A 119 7.36 3.30 5.17
N TRP A 120 6.06 3.31 5.40
CA TRP A 120 5.10 4.00 4.55
C TRP A 120 5.08 5.49 4.87
N LYS A 121 5.30 6.31 3.86
CA LYS A 121 5.23 7.77 3.95
C LYS A 121 4.08 8.25 3.09
N LEU A 122 3.10 8.95 3.71
CA LEU A 122 2.07 9.64 2.96
C LEU A 122 2.65 10.90 2.30
N ASP A 123 2.16 11.21 1.12
CA ASP A 123 2.41 12.51 0.49
C ASP A 123 1.64 13.58 1.27
N SER A 124 2.34 14.57 1.80
CA SER A 124 1.77 15.66 2.59
C SER A 124 0.76 16.53 1.81
N MET A 125 0.86 16.55 0.48
CA MET A 125 -0.04 17.29 -0.40
C MET A 125 -1.21 16.46 -0.92
N SER A 126 -1.16 15.13 -0.75
CA SER A 126 -2.18 14.21 -1.26
C SER A 126 -2.24 12.92 -0.45
N THR A 127 -3.31 12.74 0.33
CA THR A 127 -3.60 11.46 1.03
C THR A 127 -3.81 10.27 0.06
N LYS A 128 -3.80 10.56 -1.25
CA LYS A 128 -4.01 9.55 -2.31
C LYS A 128 -2.71 8.85 -2.74
N LYS A 129 -1.54 9.38 -2.33
CA LYS A 129 -0.23 8.82 -2.69
C LYS A 129 0.53 8.43 -1.43
N MET A 130 1.26 7.33 -1.50
CA MET A 130 2.19 6.91 -0.45
C MET A 130 3.36 6.13 -1.03
N ASP A 131 4.54 6.32 -0.45
CA ASP A 131 5.79 5.67 -0.82
C ASP A 131 6.22 4.71 0.29
N LEU A 132 6.66 3.50 -0.07
CA LEU A 132 7.35 2.58 0.83
C LEU A 132 8.86 2.84 0.73
N LEU A 133 9.47 3.10 1.86
CA LEU A 133 10.90 3.41 1.97
C LEU A 133 11.59 2.35 2.83
N ASP A 134 12.86 2.04 2.52
CA ASP A 134 13.76 1.34 3.42
C ASP A 134 14.43 2.30 4.42
N GLU A 135 15.30 1.77 5.28
CA GLU A 135 16.01 2.56 6.30
C GLU A 135 16.94 3.63 5.70
N SER A 136 17.44 3.41 4.49
CA SER A 136 18.26 4.38 3.76
C SER A 136 17.44 5.50 3.11
N GLY A 137 16.11 5.39 3.12
CA GLY A 137 15.20 6.31 2.44
C GLY A 137 15.00 6.01 0.95
N ARG A 138 15.50 4.88 0.45
CA ARG A 138 15.28 4.45 -0.93
C ARG A 138 13.84 3.99 -1.10
N LYS A 139 13.19 4.41 -2.19
CA LYS A 139 11.84 3.98 -2.52
C LYS A 139 11.83 2.55 -3.06
N LEU A 140 11.00 1.71 -2.44
CA LEU A 140 10.84 0.31 -2.78
C LEU A 140 9.52 0.06 -3.53
N ALA A 141 8.47 0.78 -3.13
CA ALA A 141 7.15 0.72 -3.76
C ALA A 141 6.43 2.06 -3.65
N LYS A 142 5.39 2.23 -4.46
CA LYS A 142 4.58 3.44 -4.48
C LYS A 142 3.13 3.08 -4.76
N VAL A 143 2.20 3.67 -4.00
CA VAL A 143 0.77 3.61 -4.28
C VAL A 143 0.29 4.98 -4.71
N HIS A 144 -0.47 5.05 -5.81
CA HIS A 144 -1.04 6.30 -6.30
C HIS A 144 -2.42 6.07 -6.97
N SER A 145 -3.11 7.11 -7.35
CA SER A 145 -4.38 7.00 -8.07
C SER A 145 -4.15 6.52 -9.49
N GLY A 146 -5.00 5.58 -9.93
CA GLY A 146 -5.10 5.17 -11.31
C GLY A 146 -5.97 6.14 -12.16
N LYS A 147 -6.25 5.73 -13.39
CA LYS A 147 -7.07 6.51 -14.34
C LYS A 147 -8.57 6.32 -14.09
N ALA A 148 -8.98 5.12 -13.71
CA ALA A 148 -10.38 4.82 -13.41
C ALA A 148 -10.78 5.32 -12.01
N SER A 149 -12.08 5.62 -11.83
CA SER A 149 -12.60 6.01 -10.53
C SER A 149 -12.38 4.92 -9.49
N GLY A 150 -11.85 5.28 -8.33
CA GLY A 150 -11.53 4.35 -7.25
C GLY A 150 -10.29 3.48 -7.47
N GLU A 151 -9.73 3.46 -8.68
CA GLU A 151 -8.52 2.69 -8.97
C GLU A 151 -7.29 3.24 -8.24
N LYS A 152 -6.48 2.32 -7.74
CA LYS A 152 -5.11 2.59 -7.26
C LYS A 152 -4.13 1.77 -8.07
N ILE A 153 -2.96 2.35 -8.29
CA ILE A 153 -1.82 1.64 -8.90
C ILE A 153 -0.79 1.43 -7.81
N LEU A 154 -0.31 0.22 -7.70
CA LEU A 154 0.85 -0.15 -6.89
C LEU A 154 2.01 -0.42 -7.85
N ASP A 155 3.02 0.43 -7.80
CA ASP A 155 4.29 0.23 -8.50
C ASP A 155 5.31 -0.36 -7.52
N ILE A 156 5.94 -1.48 -7.87
CA ILE A 156 7.11 -2.03 -7.21
C ILE A 156 8.35 -1.55 -7.97
N LEU A 157 9.27 -0.90 -7.27
CA LEU A 157 10.40 -0.17 -7.86
C LEU A 157 11.72 -0.95 -7.77
N ILE A 158 11.70 -2.14 -7.18
CA ILE A 158 12.86 -3.04 -7.03
C ILE A 158 12.51 -4.43 -7.54
N PRO A 159 13.48 -5.26 -7.94
CA PRO A 159 13.28 -6.69 -8.09
C PRO A 159 12.72 -7.29 -6.80
N HIS A 160 11.72 -8.13 -6.90
CA HIS A 160 10.99 -8.65 -5.74
C HIS A 160 10.52 -10.08 -5.97
N ASP A 161 10.29 -10.78 -4.87
CA ASP A 161 9.60 -12.05 -4.82
C ASP A 161 8.12 -11.88 -4.44
N ILE A 162 7.42 -12.98 -4.42
CA ILE A 162 5.99 -13.01 -4.09
C ILE A 162 5.74 -12.59 -2.64
N PHE A 163 6.65 -12.96 -1.72
CA PHE A 163 6.55 -12.61 -0.31
C PHE A 163 6.60 -11.09 -0.10
N PHE A 164 7.55 -10.42 -0.78
CA PHE A 164 7.64 -8.95 -0.69
C PHE A 164 6.37 -8.27 -1.21
N LEU A 165 5.81 -8.74 -2.33
CA LEU A 165 4.56 -8.19 -2.85
C LEU A 165 3.42 -8.31 -1.84
N GLU A 166 3.31 -9.43 -1.15
CA GLU A 166 2.27 -9.69 -0.14
C GLU A 166 2.46 -8.83 1.11
N VAL A 167 3.70 -8.65 1.56
CA VAL A 167 4.05 -7.69 2.62
C VAL A 167 3.61 -6.27 2.24
N VAL A 168 3.90 -5.86 1.01
CA VAL A 168 3.53 -4.53 0.49
C VAL A 168 2.01 -4.38 0.42
N LEU A 169 1.29 -5.36 -0.13
CA LEU A 169 -0.17 -5.32 -0.23
C LEU A 169 -0.81 -5.20 1.15
N LEU A 170 -0.47 -6.08 2.09
CA LEU A 170 -1.06 -6.09 3.43
C LEU A 170 -0.76 -4.79 4.19
N SER A 171 0.51 -4.40 4.26
CA SER A 171 0.92 -3.20 5.01
C SER A 171 0.37 -1.90 4.41
N ALA A 172 0.28 -1.80 3.09
CA ALA A 172 -0.30 -0.64 2.41
C ALA A 172 -1.77 -0.46 2.77
N TRP A 173 -2.55 -1.55 2.69
CA TRP A 173 -3.98 -1.48 2.96
C TRP A 173 -4.31 -1.38 4.44
N ALA A 174 -3.52 -1.98 5.32
CA ALA A 174 -3.61 -1.75 6.76
C ALA A 174 -3.36 -0.27 7.11
N ASN A 175 -2.32 0.34 6.53
CA ASN A 175 -2.05 1.79 6.71
C ASN A 175 -3.20 2.66 6.20
N LYS A 176 -3.76 2.36 5.01
CA LYS A 176 -4.90 3.11 4.45
C LYS A 176 -6.16 2.97 5.29
N ALA A 177 -6.48 1.76 5.74
CA ALA A 177 -7.65 1.52 6.56
C ALA A 177 -7.55 2.24 7.92
N GLN A 178 -6.36 2.23 8.56
CA GLN A 178 -6.13 2.97 9.80
C GLN A 178 -6.24 4.48 9.60
N ASN A 179 -5.69 5.03 8.51
CA ASN A 179 -5.83 6.46 8.19
C ASN A 179 -7.29 6.87 8.01
N LYS A 180 -8.10 6.04 7.36
CA LYS A 180 -9.54 6.29 7.18
C LYS A 180 -10.25 6.34 8.53
N THR A 181 -10.02 5.35 9.39
CA THR A 181 -10.61 5.27 10.74
C THR A 181 -10.21 6.48 11.59
N ALA A 182 -8.95 6.90 11.54
CA ALA A 182 -8.46 8.06 12.28
C ALA A 182 -9.13 9.37 11.81
N LEU A 183 -9.34 9.53 10.50
CA LEU A 183 -10.03 10.70 9.93
C LEU A 183 -11.51 10.72 10.29
N GLU A 184 -12.19 9.58 10.27
CA GLU A 184 -13.61 9.46 10.67
C GLU A 184 -13.78 9.81 12.14
N ALA A 185 -12.95 9.28 13.03
CA ALA A 185 -12.96 9.59 14.45
C ALA A 185 -12.72 11.08 14.74
N SER A 186 -11.81 11.72 13.99
CA SER A 186 -11.55 13.17 14.13
C SER A 186 -12.74 14.02 13.67
N GLY A 187 -13.44 13.59 12.61
CA GLY A 187 -14.61 14.26 12.06
C GLY A 187 -15.81 14.21 13.01
N GLU A 188 -16.04 13.10 13.68
CA GLU A 188 -17.09 12.95 14.69
C GLU A 188 -16.85 13.86 15.89
N VAL A 189 -15.61 14.00 16.36
CA VAL A 189 -15.25 14.90 17.47
C VAL A 189 -15.50 16.37 17.12
N ILE A 190 -15.19 16.78 15.89
CA ILE A 190 -15.43 18.16 15.44
C ILE A 190 -16.95 18.45 15.36
N GLY A 191 -17.73 17.49 14.87
CA GLY A 191 -19.20 17.59 14.81
C GLY A 191 -19.85 17.69 16.20
N ALA A 192 -19.35 16.97 17.18
CA ALA A 192 -19.86 17.01 18.56
C ALA A 192 -19.52 18.31 19.30
N VAL A 193 -18.41 18.96 18.98
CA VAL A 193 -17.98 20.24 19.60
C VAL A 193 -18.71 21.45 18.98
N LEU A 194 -19.12 21.36 17.72
CA LEU A 194 -19.83 22.46 17.05
C LEU A 194 -21.36 22.38 17.18
N GLY A 195 -21.90 21.30 17.75
CA GLY A 195 -23.33 21.08 17.98
C GLY A 195 -23.81 21.26 19.44
N ALA A 196 -22.97 21.80 20.33
CA ALA A 196 -23.30 22.06 21.75
C ALA A 196 -23.54 23.55 22.03
#